data_3eae063e3a9029af7f8e849562f528aa
#
_entry.id   3eae063e3a9029af7f8e849562f528aa
#
_cell.length_a   1.000
_cell.length_b   1.000
_cell.length_c   1.000
_cell.angle_alpha   90.00
_cell.angle_beta   90.00
_cell.angle_gamma   90.00
#
_symmetry.space_group_name_H-M   'P 1'
#
loop_
_entity.id
_entity.type
_entity.pdbx_description
1 polymer ?
#
loop_
_entity_poly.entity_id
_entity_poly.type
_entity_poly.pdbx_seq_one_letter_code
_entity_poly.pdbx_strand_id
1 'polypeptide(L)'
;QQKEDRFLRFIDGKARVLITKPKIGAWGLNFQHCNHIAYFPSHSFEQYYQSVRRCWRFGQKHPVTVDVVLTEGERRIMENLTRKARAAESMFSNLVNEMGQATGINRINPYTKKERLPKWL
;
A
#
# COMPACT_ATOMS: atom_id res chain seq x y z
N GLN A 1 27.12 2.04 2.73
CA GLN A 1 27.63 0.77 2.18
C GLN A 1 27.10 -0.47 2.94
N GLN A 2 27.35 -0.65 4.25
CA GLN A 2 26.87 -1.86 4.95
C GLN A 2 25.34 -2.02 5.03
N LYS A 3 24.59 -0.93 5.07
CA LYS A 3 23.12 -0.98 5.10
C LYS A 3 22.53 -1.36 3.75
N GLU A 4 23.07 -0.80 2.69
CA GLU A 4 22.68 -1.11 1.32
C GLU A 4 22.93 -2.58 0.99
N ASP A 5 24.09 -3.09 1.33
CA ASP A 5 24.43 -4.51 1.13
C ASP A 5 23.41 -5.46 1.80
N ARG A 6 22.96 -5.14 3.02
CA ARG A 6 21.94 -5.93 3.71
C ARG A 6 20.58 -5.92 2.99
N PHE A 7 20.16 -4.79 2.45
CA PHE A 7 18.94 -4.69 1.67
C PHE A 7 19.06 -5.45 0.35
N LEU A 8 20.18 -5.32 -0.35
CA LEU A 8 20.43 -6.07 -1.59
C LEU A 8 20.43 -7.57 -1.35
N ARG A 9 21.06 -8.05 -0.29
CA ARG A 9 21.03 -9.47 0.08
C ARG A 9 19.62 -9.99 0.33
N PHE A 10 18.73 -9.18 0.90
CA PHE A 10 17.34 -9.56 1.08
C PHE A 10 16.58 -9.56 -0.26
N ILE A 11 16.79 -8.55 -1.11
CA ILE A 11 16.18 -8.45 -2.44
C ILE A 11 16.63 -9.61 -3.34
N ASP A 12 17.91 -9.98 -3.28
CA ASP A 12 18.49 -11.08 -4.04
C ASP A 12 18.11 -12.48 -3.48
N GLY A 13 17.31 -12.55 -2.42
CA GLY A 13 16.91 -13.81 -1.79
C GLY A 13 18.02 -14.50 -0.99
N LYS A 14 19.17 -13.86 -0.79
CA LYS A 14 20.29 -14.39 0.02
C LYS A 14 20.02 -14.31 1.54
N ALA A 15 19.08 -13.47 1.95
CA ALA A 15 18.61 -13.35 3.33
C ALA A 15 17.10 -13.62 3.39
N ARG A 16 16.67 -14.53 4.25
CA ARG A 16 15.24 -14.87 4.38
C ARG A 16 14.43 -13.83 5.17
N VAL A 17 15.07 -13.12 6.07
CA VAL A 17 14.43 -12.17 6.97
C VAL A 17 15.19 -10.85 6.95
N LEU A 18 14.45 -9.76 6.86
CA LEU A 18 14.97 -8.42 6.99
C LEU A 18 14.35 -7.73 8.20
N ILE A 19 15.20 -7.31 9.14
CA ILE A 19 14.77 -6.48 10.28
C ILE A 19 15.21 -5.05 10.03
N THR A 20 14.26 -4.13 9.96
CA THR A 20 14.53 -2.72 9.64
C THR A 20 13.58 -1.78 10.38
N LYS A 21 14.00 -0.55 10.56
CA LYS A 21 13.11 0.51 11.06
C LYS A 21 12.30 1.10 9.90
N PRO A 22 11.03 1.45 10.10
CA PRO A 22 10.19 2.05 9.06
C PRO A 22 10.84 3.25 8.36
N LYS A 23 11.49 4.12 9.12
CA LYS A 23 12.20 5.29 8.58
C LYS A 23 13.36 4.95 7.65
N ILE A 24 14.08 3.87 7.91
CA ILE A 24 15.29 3.51 7.14
C ILE A 24 14.93 2.82 5.84
N GLY A 25 13.96 1.94 5.89
CA GLY A 25 13.47 1.28 4.69
C GLY A 25 12.60 2.18 3.79
N ALA A 26 12.40 3.50 4.09
CA ALA A 26 11.48 4.41 3.40
C ALA A 26 11.92 4.83 1.99
N TRP A 27 13.17 4.63 1.61
CA TRP A 27 13.72 5.14 0.36
C TRP A 27 13.58 4.15 -0.81
N GLY A 28 12.40 4.13 -1.44
CA GLY A 28 12.21 3.56 -2.77
C GLY A 28 12.46 2.06 -2.98
N LEU A 29 12.81 1.32 -1.93
CA LEU A 29 13.10 -0.10 -2.01
C LEU A 29 11.82 -0.91 -2.27
N ASN A 30 11.93 -1.93 -3.09
CA ASN A 30 10.85 -2.78 -3.51
C ASN A 30 11.05 -4.19 -2.97
N PHE A 31 10.08 -4.69 -2.20
CA PHE A 31 10.10 -6.02 -1.61
C PHE A 31 8.97 -6.91 -2.12
N GLN A 32 8.71 -6.89 -3.42
CA GLN A 32 7.64 -7.68 -4.06
C GLN A 32 7.76 -9.19 -3.85
N HIS A 33 8.95 -9.69 -3.56
CA HIS A 33 9.17 -11.10 -3.24
C HIS A 33 8.74 -11.46 -1.82
N CYS A 34 8.50 -10.45 -0.96
CA CYS A 34 8.08 -10.63 0.42
C CYS A 34 6.57 -10.39 0.53
N ASN A 35 5.85 -11.35 1.08
CA ASN A 35 4.41 -11.29 1.30
C ASN A 35 4.01 -11.40 2.77
N HIS A 36 4.97 -11.39 3.70
CA HIS A 36 4.71 -11.48 5.13
C HIS A 36 5.51 -10.42 5.89
N ILE A 37 4.83 -9.62 6.68
CA ILE A 37 5.39 -8.50 7.44
C ILE A 37 4.99 -8.67 8.90
N ALA A 38 6.00 -8.71 9.80
CA ALA A 38 5.76 -8.50 11.22
C ALA A 38 6.03 -7.03 11.55
N TYR A 39 5.01 -6.31 11.99
CA TYR A 39 5.07 -4.88 12.23
C TYR A 39 4.88 -4.53 13.70
N PHE A 40 5.82 -3.80 14.26
CA PHE A 40 5.74 -3.20 15.59
C PHE A 40 5.24 -1.75 15.41
N PRO A 41 4.01 -1.44 15.81
CA PRO A 41 3.39 -0.18 15.44
C PRO A 41 3.97 1.00 16.19
N SER A 42 3.97 2.13 15.51
CA SER A 42 4.16 3.46 16.08
C SER A 42 2.88 4.28 15.90
N HIS A 43 2.79 5.46 16.50
CA HIS A 43 1.64 6.36 16.33
C HIS A 43 1.50 6.96 14.91
N SER A 44 2.43 6.64 14.00
CA SER A 44 2.44 7.17 12.63
C SER A 44 1.78 6.18 11.67
N PHE A 45 0.57 6.54 11.23
CA PHE A 45 -0.13 5.81 10.16
C PHE A 45 0.65 5.83 8.84
N GLU A 46 1.32 6.93 8.52
CA GLU A 46 2.14 7.04 7.33
C GLU A 46 3.27 6.01 7.30
N GLN A 47 3.98 5.83 8.43
CA GLN A 47 5.05 4.83 8.53
C GLN A 47 4.51 3.40 8.35
N TYR A 48 3.35 3.12 8.93
CA TYR A 48 2.66 1.83 8.73
C TYR A 48 2.32 1.63 7.26
N TYR A 49 1.62 2.57 6.65
CA TYR A 49 1.20 2.52 5.26
C TYR A 49 2.39 2.36 4.31
N GLN A 50 3.43 3.16 4.47
CA GLN A 50 4.64 3.09 3.67
C GLN A 50 5.36 1.74 3.82
N SER A 51 5.37 1.16 5.01
CA SER A 51 5.99 -0.15 5.25
C SER A 51 5.24 -1.27 4.50
N VAL A 52 3.92 -1.26 4.56
CA VAL A 52 3.07 -2.24 3.86
C VAL A 52 3.21 -2.11 2.35
N ARG A 53 3.19 -0.88 1.83
CA ARG A 53 3.26 -0.58 0.39
C ARG A 53 4.54 -1.05 -0.30
N ARG A 54 5.57 -1.42 0.44
CA ARG A 54 6.80 -2.00 -0.13
C ARG A 54 6.64 -3.42 -0.56
N CYS A 55 5.83 -4.19 0.16
CA CYS A 55 5.49 -5.56 -0.16
C CYS A 55 4.21 -5.61 -0.99
N TRP A 56 3.21 -4.80 -0.62
CA TRP A 56 1.94 -4.69 -1.33
C TRP A 56 2.03 -3.68 -2.47
N ARG A 57 2.53 -4.13 -3.60
CA ARG A 57 2.78 -3.29 -4.78
C ARG A 57 2.40 -4.03 -6.06
N PHE A 58 2.26 -3.28 -7.15
CA PHE A 58 2.07 -3.86 -8.47
C PHE A 58 3.15 -4.91 -8.77
N GLY A 59 2.72 -6.11 -9.21
CA GLY A 59 3.61 -7.25 -9.43
C GLY A 59 3.74 -8.22 -8.25
N GLN A 60 3.12 -7.95 -7.09
CA GLN A 60 3.00 -8.91 -6.01
C GLN A 60 2.03 -10.03 -6.42
N LYS A 61 2.49 -11.27 -6.38
CA LYS A 61 1.73 -12.46 -6.82
C LYS A 61 0.91 -13.11 -5.70
N HIS A 62 1.22 -12.78 -4.45
CA HIS A 62 0.62 -13.40 -3.27
C HIS A 62 -0.05 -12.36 -2.38
N PRO A 63 -1.10 -12.74 -1.64
CA PRO A 63 -1.65 -11.86 -0.62
C PRO A 63 -0.59 -11.46 0.40
N VAL A 64 -0.55 -10.17 0.75
CA VAL A 64 0.38 -9.67 1.76
C VAL A 64 -0.28 -9.79 3.12
N THR A 65 0.34 -10.56 4.01
CA THR A 65 -0.06 -10.72 5.41
C THR A 65 0.75 -9.78 6.29
N VAL A 66 0.08 -9.05 7.15
CA VAL A 66 0.72 -8.14 8.10
C VAL A 66 0.32 -8.55 9.51
N ASP A 67 1.27 -9.09 10.25
CA ASP A 67 1.11 -9.38 11.68
C ASP A 67 1.52 -8.16 12.49
N VAL A 68 0.56 -7.57 13.19
CA VAL A 68 0.83 -6.43 14.07
C VAL A 68 1.08 -6.94 15.48
N VAL A 69 2.32 -6.79 15.94
CA VAL A 69 2.75 -7.25 17.26
C VAL A 69 2.59 -6.10 18.25
N LEU A 70 1.75 -6.31 19.26
CA LEU A 70 1.37 -5.32 20.27
C LEU A 70 1.57 -5.87 21.67
N THR A 71 1.97 -5.01 22.57
CA THR A 71 1.81 -5.23 24.01
C THR A 71 0.44 -4.72 24.48
N GLU A 72 -0.04 -5.17 25.64
CA GLU A 72 -1.33 -4.73 26.18
C GLU A 72 -1.41 -3.20 26.34
N GLY A 73 -0.29 -2.55 26.71
CA GLY A 73 -0.21 -1.09 26.82
C GLY A 73 -0.30 -0.33 25.49
N GLU A 74 -0.06 -1.01 24.39
CA GLU A 74 -0.02 -0.40 23.06
C GLU A 74 -1.36 -0.50 22.29
N ARG A 75 -2.40 -1.06 22.88
CA ARG A 75 -3.73 -1.16 22.27
C ARG A 75 -4.24 0.19 21.75
N ARG A 76 -4.00 1.27 22.50
CA ARG A 76 -4.35 2.65 22.10
C ARG A 76 -3.65 3.09 20.81
N ILE A 77 -2.46 2.55 20.51
CA ILE A 77 -1.74 2.83 19.27
C ILE A 77 -2.54 2.29 18.09
N MET A 78 -3.03 1.05 18.19
CA MET A 78 -3.85 0.44 17.14
C MET A 78 -5.18 1.17 16.93
N GLU A 79 -5.86 1.56 17.99
CA GLU A 79 -7.09 2.34 17.90
C GLU A 79 -6.86 3.66 17.16
N ASN A 80 -5.76 4.36 17.47
CA ASN A 80 -5.37 5.58 16.78
C ASN A 80 -5.01 5.35 15.31
N LEU A 81 -4.28 4.27 14.98
CA LEU A 81 -3.95 3.92 13.60
C LEU A 81 -5.21 3.61 12.79
N THR A 82 -6.13 2.81 13.34
CA THR A 82 -7.40 2.47 12.72
C THR A 82 -8.27 3.71 12.48
N ARG A 83 -8.33 4.61 13.47
CA ARG A 83 -9.06 5.89 13.32
C ARG A 83 -8.46 6.75 12.21
N LYS A 84 -7.14 6.86 12.13
CA LYS A 84 -6.45 7.62 11.09
C LYS A 84 -6.63 7.00 9.71
N ALA A 85 -6.62 5.66 9.61
CA ALA A 85 -6.89 4.96 8.37
C ALA A 85 -8.29 5.27 7.83
N ARG A 86 -9.32 5.16 8.70
CA ARG A 86 -10.71 5.48 8.34
C ARG A 86 -10.89 6.95 7.94
N ALA A 87 -10.24 7.86 8.65
CA ALA A 87 -10.30 9.28 8.32
C ALA A 87 -9.67 9.57 6.95
N ALA A 88 -8.54 8.96 6.62
CA ALA A 88 -7.90 9.10 5.32
C ALA A 88 -8.77 8.53 4.19
N GLU A 89 -9.39 7.38 4.39
CA GLU A 89 -10.31 6.76 3.42
C GLU A 89 -11.55 7.63 3.19
N SER A 90 -12.16 8.14 4.25
CA SER A 90 -13.31 9.05 4.17
C SER A 90 -12.95 10.36 3.45
N MET A 91 -11.80 10.94 3.79
CA MET A 91 -11.32 12.16 3.12
C MET A 91 -11.10 11.92 1.62
N PHE A 92 -10.48 10.80 1.26
CA PHE A 92 -10.25 10.46 -0.13
C PHE A 92 -11.56 10.26 -0.91
N SER A 93 -12.53 9.55 -0.32
CA SER A 93 -13.85 9.34 -0.92
C SER A 93 -14.60 10.64 -1.14
N ASN A 94 -14.57 11.55 -0.14
CA ASN A 94 -15.20 12.86 -0.26
C ASN A 94 -14.54 13.71 -1.36
N LEU A 95 -13.21 13.70 -1.42
CA LEU A 95 -12.46 14.44 -2.43
C LEU A 95 -12.77 13.93 -3.85
N VAL A 96 -12.86 12.62 -4.04
CA VAL A 96 -13.24 12.02 -5.33
C VAL A 96 -14.67 12.41 -5.71
N ASN A 97 -15.60 12.42 -4.75
CA ASN A 97 -16.99 12.82 -5.00
C ASN A 97 -17.10 14.32 -5.36
N GLU A 98 -16.40 15.18 -4.62
CA GLU A 98 -16.38 16.62 -4.92
C GLU A 98 -15.73 16.92 -6.26
N MET A 99 -14.62 16.28 -6.59
CA MET A 99 -13.99 16.41 -7.91
C MET A 99 -14.91 15.92 -9.03
N GLY A 100 -15.64 14.81 -8.80
CA GLY A 100 -16.63 14.31 -9.77
C GLY A 100 -17.76 15.30 -10.01
N GLN A 101 -18.22 15.99 -8.98
CA GLN A 101 -19.25 17.03 -9.09
C GLN A 101 -18.72 18.31 -9.74
N ALA A 102 -17.53 18.76 -9.35
CA ALA A 102 -16.93 20.01 -9.86
C ALA A 102 -16.53 19.91 -11.34
N THR A 103 -16.10 18.76 -11.80
CA THR A 103 -15.67 18.56 -13.18
C THR A 103 -16.83 18.29 -14.14
N GLY A 104 -18.06 18.04 -13.65
CA GLY A 104 -19.22 17.78 -14.48
C GLY A 104 -19.02 16.60 -15.45
N ILE A 105 -18.02 15.77 -15.21
CA ILE A 105 -17.74 14.60 -16.02
C ILE A 105 -18.78 13.52 -15.69
N ASN A 106 -19.96 13.69 -16.28
CA ASN A 106 -20.78 12.53 -16.55
C ASN A 106 -19.96 11.62 -17.43
N ARG A 107 -19.49 10.50 -16.89
CA ARG A 107 -18.91 9.42 -17.70
C ARG A 107 -20.01 8.95 -18.66
N ILE A 108 -20.12 9.60 -19.80
CA ILE A 108 -20.79 9.02 -20.96
C ILE A 108 -19.92 7.81 -21.29
N ASN A 109 -20.45 6.63 -20.95
CA ASN A 109 -19.75 5.38 -21.23
C ASN A 109 -19.54 5.29 -22.74
N PRO A 110 -18.32 5.51 -23.29
CA PRO A 110 -18.09 5.56 -24.73
C PRO A 110 -18.31 4.18 -25.39
N TYR A 111 -18.46 3.13 -24.59
CA TYR A 111 -18.58 1.75 -25.05
C TYR A 111 -20.03 1.28 -25.22
N THR A 112 -21.05 2.13 -25.07
CA THR A 112 -22.44 1.76 -25.34
C THR A 112 -22.81 1.85 -26.82
N LYS A 113 -21.99 2.41 -27.68
CA LYS A 113 -22.18 2.27 -29.13
C LYS A 113 -21.68 0.88 -29.54
N LYS A 114 -22.62 -0.01 -29.86
CA LYS A 114 -22.31 -1.23 -30.63
C LYS A 114 -21.56 -0.79 -31.89
N GLU A 115 -20.28 -1.09 -31.94
CA GLU A 115 -19.50 -0.93 -33.16
C GLU A 115 -20.16 -1.80 -34.26
N ARG A 116 -20.64 -1.17 -35.30
CA ARG A 116 -21.08 -1.91 -36.48
C ARG A 116 -19.82 -2.37 -37.20
N LEU A 117 -19.58 -3.66 -37.15
CA LEU A 117 -18.53 -4.27 -37.96
C LEU A 117 -18.76 -3.89 -39.45
N PRO A 118 -17.71 -3.49 -40.15
CA PRO A 118 -17.80 -3.21 -41.57
C PRO A 118 -18.28 -4.47 -42.32
N LYS A 119 -19.13 -4.27 -43.34
CA LYS A 119 -19.73 -5.38 -44.11
C LYS A 119 -18.75 -6.23 -44.92
N TRP A 120 -17.47 -5.88 -44.90
CA TRP A 120 -16.37 -6.61 -45.59
C TRP A 120 -15.57 -7.53 -44.67
N LEU A 121 -15.92 -7.62 -43.41
CA LEU A 121 -15.38 -8.54 -42.39
C LEU A 121 -16.37 -9.68 -42.19
#